data_3bd78116525d90b60c05019a9391eca7
#
_entry.id   3bd78116525d90b60c05019a9391eca7
#
_cell.length_a   1.000
_cell.length_b   1.000
_cell.length_c   1.000
_cell.angle_alpha   90.00
_cell.angle_beta   90.00
_cell.angle_gamma   90.00
#
_symmetry.space_group_name_H-M   'P 1'
#
loop_
_entity.id
_entity.type
_entity.pdbx_description
1 polymer ?
#
loop_
_entity_poly.entity_id
_entity_poly.type
_entity_poly.pdbx_seq_one_letter_code
_entity_poly.pdbx_strand_id
1 'polypeptide(L)'
;MATDEDRWLLPAGIDEVLPPQAQVMESLRRDLLDLYRSWGYELVIPPFVDFLDSLLTGTGQDLDLQTFKLTDQVTGRLLGVRADMTPQVARMDAHQLRRETPTRLCYLGTVLHTRADGFAGTRSPFQIGAEIYGHAGIESDLEILRLILLTLRTAGIGTCYLDLGHVGIFRGLARQAGLDGRREHALFDALQRKAVPEIEEQVAGLGLDARLTGMLIALAELNGDDALERATQVLRGADAPVHQALDYLRRLADALHEFLPEVSVHYDLAELRGYRYKTGAVFAAFVPGWGLAVSYTHLTLPTTILV
;
A
#
# COMPACT_ATOMS: atom_id res chain seq x y z
N MET A 1 -36.98 23.52 1.68
CA MET A 1 -37.63 22.32 2.25
C MET A 1 -37.20 21.17 1.34
N ALA A 2 -36.57 20.11 1.88
CA ALA A 2 -36.29 18.92 1.10
C ALA A 2 -37.62 18.32 0.61
N THR A 3 -37.65 17.88 -0.64
CA THR A 3 -38.84 17.19 -1.18
C THR A 3 -38.96 15.81 -0.53
N ASP A 4 -40.11 15.15 -0.63
CA ASP A 4 -40.30 13.81 -0.05
C ASP A 4 -39.35 12.78 -0.72
N GLU A 5 -38.93 13.01 -1.95
CA GLU A 5 -37.91 12.24 -2.68
C GLU A 5 -36.51 12.42 -2.12
N ASP A 6 -36.13 13.63 -1.65
CA ASP A 6 -34.80 13.89 -1.06
C ASP A 6 -34.56 13.11 0.26
N ARG A 7 -35.66 12.69 0.93
CA ARG A 7 -35.56 11.95 2.20
C ARG A 7 -34.88 10.57 2.07
N TRP A 8 -34.99 9.97 0.90
CA TRP A 8 -34.50 8.60 0.64
C TRP A 8 -33.19 8.56 -0.15
N LEU A 9 -32.64 9.73 -0.47
CA LEU A 9 -31.36 9.81 -1.16
C LEU A 9 -30.20 9.41 -0.24
N LEU A 10 -29.33 8.58 -0.77
CA LEU A 10 -28.07 8.26 -0.12
C LEU A 10 -27.06 9.40 -0.32
N PRO A 11 -26.10 9.58 0.59
CA PRO A 11 -24.99 10.50 0.36
C PRO A 11 -24.21 10.12 -0.90
N ALA A 12 -23.73 11.11 -1.65
CA ALA A 12 -22.96 10.88 -2.86
C ALA A 12 -21.76 9.92 -2.60
N GLY A 13 -21.63 8.89 -3.43
CA GLY A 13 -20.60 7.86 -3.31
C GLY A 13 -20.82 6.84 -2.18
N ILE A 14 -22.00 6.82 -1.57
CA ILE A 14 -22.43 5.75 -0.66
C ILE A 14 -23.56 4.99 -1.37
N ASP A 15 -23.36 3.69 -1.55
CA ASP A 15 -24.25 2.85 -2.32
C ASP A 15 -24.78 1.68 -1.46
N GLU A 16 -25.99 1.23 -1.77
CA GLU A 16 -26.54 -0.03 -1.27
C GLU A 16 -26.19 -1.17 -2.23
N VAL A 17 -25.84 -2.30 -1.68
CA VAL A 17 -25.63 -3.53 -2.47
C VAL A 17 -26.86 -4.40 -2.34
N LEU A 18 -27.63 -4.47 -3.41
CA LEU A 18 -28.92 -5.20 -3.46
C LEU A 18 -28.75 -6.59 -4.09
N PRO A 19 -29.74 -7.49 -3.93
CA PRO A 19 -29.74 -8.76 -4.65
C PRO A 19 -29.80 -8.56 -6.18
N PRO A 20 -29.09 -9.36 -6.99
CA PRO A 20 -28.30 -10.53 -6.59
C PRO A 20 -26.85 -10.20 -6.17
N GLN A 21 -26.38 -8.98 -6.34
CA GLN A 21 -24.98 -8.58 -6.11
C GLN A 21 -24.53 -8.84 -4.66
N ALA A 22 -25.40 -8.56 -3.70
CA ALA A 22 -25.11 -8.83 -2.28
C ALA A 22 -24.78 -10.32 -2.03
N GLN A 23 -25.49 -11.23 -2.73
CA GLN A 23 -25.21 -12.67 -2.61
C GLN A 23 -23.85 -13.04 -3.23
N VAL A 24 -23.48 -12.43 -4.35
CA VAL A 24 -22.17 -12.63 -4.99
C VAL A 24 -21.05 -12.13 -4.07
N MET A 25 -21.21 -10.94 -3.49
CA MET A 25 -20.23 -10.41 -2.53
C MET A 25 -20.07 -11.31 -1.30
N GLU A 26 -21.15 -11.81 -0.74
CA GLU A 26 -21.10 -12.69 0.43
C GLU A 26 -20.45 -14.05 0.10
N SER A 27 -20.70 -14.59 -1.10
CA SER A 27 -20.02 -15.81 -1.55
C SER A 27 -18.52 -15.58 -1.69
N LEU A 28 -18.13 -14.51 -2.38
CA LEU A 28 -16.71 -14.11 -2.53
C LEU A 28 -16.04 -13.89 -1.17
N ARG A 29 -16.73 -13.23 -0.23
CA ARG A 29 -16.22 -13.03 1.13
C ARG A 29 -15.87 -14.37 1.81
N ARG A 30 -16.71 -15.37 1.68
CA ARG A 30 -16.48 -16.71 2.27
C ARG A 30 -15.30 -17.39 1.60
N ASP A 31 -15.26 -17.39 0.27
CA ASP A 31 -14.20 -18.04 -0.49
C ASP A 31 -12.83 -17.44 -0.16
N LEU A 32 -12.75 -16.11 -0.02
CA LEU A 32 -11.51 -15.41 0.34
C LEU A 32 -11.09 -15.71 1.79
N LEU A 33 -12.01 -15.74 2.75
CA LEU A 33 -11.68 -16.08 4.14
C LEU A 33 -11.24 -17.55 4.26
N ASP A 34 -11.85 -18.47 3.50
CA ASP A 34 -11.43 -19.86 3.47
C ASP A 34 -10.06 -20.03 2.82
N LEU A 35 -9.78 -19.29 1.74
CA LEU A 35 -8.44 -19.21 1.15
C LEU A 35 -7.41 -18.77 2.20
N TYR A 36 -7.63 -17.64 2.89
CA TYR A 36 -6.70 -17.11 3.86
C TYR A 36 -6.50 -18.06 5.05
N ARG A 37 -7.57 -18.66 5.53
CA ARG A 37 -7.51 -19.71 6.57
C ARG A 37 -6.66 -20.90 6.14
N SER A 38 -6.75 -21.33 4.87
CA SER A 38 -5.94 -22.44 4.34
C SER A 38 -4.43 -22.13 4.32
N TRP A 39 -4.06 -20.83 4.33
CA TRP A 39 -2.69 -20.35 4.44
C TRP A 39 -2.26 -20.07 5.90
N GLY A 40 -3.12 -20.37 6.88
CA GLY A 40 -2.83 -20.19 8.30
C GLY A 40 -3.07 -18.78 8.82
N TYR A 41 -3.81 -17.94 8.10
CA TYR A 41 -4.20 -16.62 8.60
C TYR A 41 -5.38 -16.74 9.57
N GLU A 42 -5.26 -16.04 10.68
CA GLU A 42 -6.30 -15.92 11.70
C GLU A 42 -7.13 -14.67 11.46
N LEU A 43 -8.45 -14.83 11.40
CA LEU A 43 -9.37 -13.73 11.20
C LEU A 43 -9.43 -12.84 12.44
N VAL A 44 -9.25 -11.53 12.26
CA VAL A 44 -9.52 -10.49 13.25
C VAL A 44 -10.62 -9.56 12.74
N ILE A 45 -11.42 -9.03 13.66
CA ILE A 45 -12.52 -8.10 13.36
C ILE A 45 -12.28 -6.80 14.12
N PRO A 46 -11.58 -5.83 13.55
CA PRO A 46 -11.38 -4.53 14.17
C PRO A 46 -12.71 -3.77 14.34
N PRO A 47 -12.86 -2.93 15.37
CA PRO A 47 -14.06 -2.13 15.55
C PRO A 47 -14.24 -1.13 14.41
N PHE A 48 -15.49 -0.81 14.05
CA PHE A 48 -15.79 0.14 12.98
C PHE A 48 -15.41 1.59 13.34
N VAL A 49 -15.45 1.91 14.62
CA VAL A 49 -15.10 3.22 15.18
C VAL A 49 -14.06 3.05 16.27
N ASP A 50 -13.08 3.94 16.32
CA ASP A 50 -12.04 3.96 17.36
C ASP A 50 -11.70 5.40 17.74
N PHE A 51 -10.95 5.63 18.82
CA PHE A 51 -10.43 6.95 19.10
C PHE A 51 -9.53 7.44 17.96
N LEU A 52 -9.72 8.69 17.56
CA LEU A 52 -8.99 9.27 16.42
C LEU A 52 -7.48 9.15 16.58
N ASP A 53 -6.96 9.44 17.77
CA ASP A 53 -5.53 9.33 18.07
C ASP A 53 -4.99 7.90 17.86
N SER A 54 -5.83 6.88 18.16
CA SER A 54 -5.48 5.48 17.97
C SER A 54 -5.45 5.09 16.51
N LEU A 55 -6.44 5.56 15.73
CA LEU A 55 -6.51 5.27 14.28
C LEU A 55 -5.38 5.91 13.49
N LEU A 56 -4.91 7.08 13.92
CA LEU A 56 -3.90 7.86 13.19
C LEU A 56 -2.47 7.60 13.69
N THR A 57 -2.29 6.79 14.72
CA THR A 57 -0.95 6.46 15.22
C THR A 57 -0.14 5.70 14.16
N GLY A 58 1.02 6.26 13.78
CA GLY A 58 1.91 5.65 12.80
C GLY A 58 1.43 5.75 11.34
N THR A 59 0.38 6.51 11.07
CA THR A 59 -0.17 6.70 9.72
C THR A 59 0.23 8.06 9.13
N GLY A 60 0.08 8.21 7.80
CA GLY A 60 0.33 9.48 7.10
C GLY A 60 -0.85 10.46 7.18
N GLN A 61 -0.64 11.70 6.73
CA GLN A 61 -1.69 12.72 6.64
C GLN A 61 -2.85 12.31 5.72
N ASP A 62 -2.58 11.46 4.74
CA ASP A 62 -3.58 11.02 3.78
C ASP A 62 -4.73 10.26 4.46
N LEU A 63 -4.41 9.39 5.42
CA LEU A 63 -5.43 8.66 6.17
C LEU A 63 -6.27 9.58 7.06
N ASP A 64 -5.67 10.63 7.65
CA ASP A 64 -6.39 11.64 8.42
C ASP A 64 -7.41 12.38 7.56
N LEU A 65 -7.07 12.73 6.33
CA LEU A 65 -7.98 13.38 5.36
C LEU A 65 -9.11 12.47 4.91
N GLN A 66 -8.88 11.16 4.85
CA GLN A 66 -9.87 10.16 4.47
C GLN A 66 -10.79 9.74 5.62
N THR A 67 -10.44 10.05 6.87
CA THR A 67 -11.15 9.58 8.06
C THR A 67 -12.32 10.50 8.41
N PHE A 68 -13.53 9.94 8.52
CA PHE A 68 -14.67 10.63 9.11
C PHE A 68 -14.47 10.80 10.61
N LYS A 69 -14.65 12.01 11.10
CA LYS A 69 -14.43 12.38 12.51
C LYS A 69 -15.77 12.63 13.19
N LEU A 70 -15.92 12.06 14.38
CA LEU A 70 -17.11 12.12 15.21
C LEU A 70 -16.75 12.54 16.63
N THR A 71 -17.73 13.06 17.37
CA THR A 71 -17.56 13.27 18.82
C THR A 71 -18.27 12.15 19.58
N ASP A 72 -17.54 11.46 20.46
CA ASP A 72 -18.13 10.48 21.37
C ASP A 72 -19.04 11.19 22.38
N GLN A 73 -20.30 10.85 22.38
CA GLN A 73 -21.30 11.46 23.26
C GLN A 73 -21.14 11.05 24.73
N VAL A 74 -20.37 9.98 25.00
CA VAL A 74 -20.11 9.48 26.36
C VAL A 74 -18.92 10.19 27.01
N THR A 75 -17.84 10.36 26.25
CA THR A 75 -16.56 10.86 26.80
C THR A 75 -16.20 12.26 26.30
N GLY A 76 -16.86 12.77 25.26
CA GLY A 76 -16.52 14.03 24.59
C GLY A 76 -15.27 13.96 23.72
N ARG A 77 -14.61 12.79 23.60
CA ARG A 77 -13.39 12.62 22.81
C ARG A 77 -13.71 12.49 21.31
N LEU A 78 -12.71 12.80 20.47
CA LEU A 78 -12.83 12.59 19.03
C LEU A 78 -12.66 11.09 18.71
N LEU A 79 -13.58 10.60 17.90
CA LEU A 79 -13.57 9.28 17.27
C LEU A 79 -13.33 9.42 15.77
N GLY A 80 -12.80 8.37 15.16
CA GLY A 80 -12.75 8.21 13.71
C GLY A 80 -13.52 6.95 13.27
N VAL A 81 -14.16 7.04 12.12
CA VAL A 81 -14.64 5.86 11.41
C VAL A 81 -13.44 5.31 10.61
N ARG A 82 -13.19 4.01 10.69
CA ARG A 82 -12.04 3.42 10.01
C ARG A 82 -12.08 3.66 8.50
N ALA A 83 -11.05 4.30 7.98
CA ALA A 83 -10.80 4.44 6.54
C ALA A 83 -9.87 3.32 6.02
N ASP A 84 -9.14 2.66 6.92
CA ASP A 84 -8.30 1.48 6.68
C ASP A 84 -8.25 0.65 7.96
N MET A 85 -8.28 -0.67 7.84
CA MET A 85 -8.21 -1.59 8.98
C MET A 85 -6.78 -1.88 9.44
N THR A 86 -5.78 -1.66 8.59
CA THR A 86 -4.36 -1.91 8.86
C THR A 86 -3.87 -1.35 10.20
N PRO A 87 -4.08 -0.06 10.53
CA PRO A 87 -3.59 0.52 11.78
C PRO A 87 -4.20 -0.17 13.02
N GLN A 88 -5.47 -0.57 12.92
CA GLN A 88 -6.15 -1.24 14.02
C GLN A 88 -5.60 -2.67 14.22
N VAL A 89 -5.32 -3.39 13.11
CA VAL A 89 -4.76 -4.74 13.17
C VAL A 89 -3.33 -4.71 13.72
N ALA A 90 -2.52 -3.75 13.27
CA ALA A 90 -1.18 -3.54 13.83
C ALA A 90 -1.22 -3.25 15.34
N ARG A 91 -2.18 -2.43 15.79
CA ARG A 91 -2.40 -2.18 17.23
C ARG A 91 -2.84 -3.44 17.97
N MET A 92 -3.70 -4.27 17.38
CA MET A 92 -4.15 -5.54 17.98
C MET A 92 -2.97 -6.49 18.17
N ASP A 93 -2.09 -6.61 17.18
CA ASP A 93 -0.87 -7.41 17.31
C ASP A 93 0.04 -6.85 18.40
N ALA A 94 0.39 -5.58 18.33
CA ALA A 94 1.35 -4.94 19.24
C ALA A 94 0.89 -4.86 20.69
N HIS A 95 -0.42 -4.71 20.97
CA HIS A 95 -0.92 -4.43 22.33
C HIS A 95 -1.78 -5.53 22.92
N GLN A 96 -2.41 -6.38 22.12
CA GLN A 96 -3.32 -7.41 22.61
C GLN A 96 -2.75 -8.81 22.42
N LEU A 97 -2.34 -9.17 21.20
CA LEU A 97 -1.82 -10.51 20.92
C LEU A 97 -0.40 -10.69 21.46
N ARG A 98 0.51 -9.78 21.17
CA ARG A 98 1.91 -9.74 21.67
C ARG A 98 2.63 -11.07 21.55
N ARG A 99 2.50 -11.72 20.40
CA ARG A 99 3.12 -13.02 20.16
C ARG A 99 4.61 -12.88 19.85
N GLU A 100 5.41 -13.79 20.35
CA GLU A 100 6.85 -13.87 20.07
C GLU A 100 7.17 -14.64 18.78
N THR A 101 6.17 -15.34 18.22
CA THR A 101 6.28 -16.12 16.98
C THR A 101 5.66 -15.36 15.82
N PRO A 102 6.07 -15.65 14.56
CA PRO A 102 5.42 -15.07 13.40
C PRO A 102 3.90 -15.25 13.44
N THR A 103 3.19 -14.13 13.30
CA THR A 103 1.74 -14.07 13.40
C THR A 103 1.16 -13.68 12.05
N ARG A 104 0.20 -14.47 11.56
CA ARG A 104 -0.55 -14.21 10.32
C ARG A 104 -1.96 -13.79 10.68
N LEU A 105 -2.34 -12.57 10.33
CA LEU A 105 -3.68 -12.05 10.58
C LEU A 105 -4.33 -11.67 9.25
N CYS A 106 -5.65 -11.86 9.17
CA CYS A 106 -6.44 -11.35 8.05
C CYS A 106 -7.69 -10.67 8.56
N TYR A 107 -8.23 -9.80 7.74
CA TYR A 107 -9.46 -9.08 8.02
C TYR A 107 -10.24 -8.84 6.74
N LEU A 108 -11.54 -8.63 6.88
CA LEU A 108 -12.42 -8.32 5.77
C LEU A 108 -13.63 -7.55 6.28
N GLY A 109 -13.93 -6.40 5.65
CA GLY A 109 -15.07 -5.59 6.05
C GLY A 109 -15.11 -4.24 5.33
N THR A 110 -16.20 -3.52 5.55
CA THR A 110 -16.38 -2.19 4.98
C THR A 110 -15.49 -1.17 5.70
N VAL A 111 -14.88 -0.29 4.93
CA VAL A 111 -14.23 0.94 5.40
C VAL A 111 -15.01 2.15 4.86
N LEU A 112 -14.76 3.35 5.39
CA LEU A 112 -15.51 4.53 4.97
C LEU A 112 -14.56 5.71 4.74
N HIS A 113 -14.59 6.23 3.51
CA HIS A 113 -13.75 7.35 3.08
C HIS A 113 -14.55 8.64 3.01
N THR A 114 -13.95 9.76 3.42
CA THR A 114 -14.56 11.09 3.28
C THR A 114 -14.76 11.47 1.81
N ARG A 115 -13.95 10.92 0.91
CA ARG A 115 -14.02 11.11 -0.54
C ARG A 115 -13.88 9.76 -1.21
N ALA A 116 -14.59 9.57 -2.32
CA ALA A 116 -14.35 8.41 -3.17
C ALA A 116 -12.94 8.48 -3.74
N ASP A 117 -12.22 7.36 -3.71
CA ASP A 117 -11.03 7.22 -4.51
C ASP A 117 -11.42 6.96 -5.98
N GLY A 118 -10.49 7.22 -6.89
CA GLY A 118 -10.78 7.14 -8.32
C GLY A 118 -11.06 5.71 -8.82
N PHE A 119 -10.74 4.68 -8.04
CA PHE A 119 -10.89 3.28 -8.44
C PHE A 119 -12.27 2.72 -8.12
N ALA A 120 -12.68 2.77 -6.87
CA ALA A 120 -13.92 2.12 -6.44
C ALA A 120 -15.17 2.94 -6.79
N GLY A 121 -15.00 4.25 -7.07
CA GLY A 121 -16.14 5.16 -7.27
C GLY A 121 -17.06 5.29 -6.05
N THR A 122 -16.80 4.52 -5.00
CA THR A 122 -17.57 4.48 -3.75
C THR A 122 -16.76 5.02 -2.58
N ARG A 123 -17.43 5.56 -1.58
CA ARG A 123 -16.85 5.98 -0.31
C ARG A 123 -16.92 4.89 0.76
N SER A 124 -17.57 3.78 0.47
CA SER A 124 -17.74 2.64 1.39
C SER A 124 -17.22 1.34 0.76
N PRO A 125 -15.93 1.28 0.36
CA PRO A 125 -15.39 0.08 -0.24
C PRO A 125 -15.30 -1.09 0.75
N PHE A 126 -15.35 -2.29 0.21
CA PHE A 126 -15.15 -3.52 0.96
C PHE A 126 -13.65 -3.88 0.90
N GLN A 127 -12.99 -3.84 2.04
CA GLN A 127 -11.56 -4.07 2.17
C GLN A 127 -11.29 -5.49 2.67
N ILE A 128 -10.38 -6.20 2.02
CA ILE A 128 -9.75 -7.41 2.55
C ILE A 128 -8.25 -7.17 2.71
N GLY A 129 -7.65 -7.70 3.77
CA GLY A 129 -6.23 -7.60 4.01
C GLY A 129 -5.66 -8.81 4.73
N ALA A 130 -4.35 -9.00 4.54
CA ALA A 130 -3.55 -10.00 5.21
C ALA A 130 -2.23 -9.39 5.67
N GLU A 131 -1.80 -9.73 6.87
CA GLU A 131 -0.61 -9.18 7.51
C GLU A 131 0.21 -10.27 8.18
N ILE A 132 1.53 -10.16 8.05
CA ILE A 132 2.49 -11.03 8.73
C ILE A 132 3.33 -10.16 9.67
N TYR A 133 3.34 -10.51 10.94
CA TYR A 133 4.13 -9.84 11.98
C TYR A 133 5.23 -10.76 12.48
N GLY A 134 6.34 -10.18 12.92
CA GLY A 134 7.42 -10.91 13.59
C GLY A 134 8.34 -11.70 12.66
N HIS A 135 8.28 -11.50 11.33
CA HIS A 135 9.19 -12.10 10.36
C HIS A 135 9.64 -11.08 9.32
N ALA A 136 10.95 -10.92 9.16
CA ALA A 136 11.56 -9.92 8.28
C ALA A 136 12.23 -10.52 7.02
N GLY A 137 11.97 -11.79 6.70
CA GLY A 137 12.54 -12.48 5.55
C GLY A 137 11.78 -12.23 4.26
N ILE A 138 12.45 -12.48 3.15
CA ILE A 138 11.88 -12.41 1.79
C ILE A 138 10.71 -13.38 1.60
N GLU A 139 10.66 -14.44 2.40
CA GLU A 139 9.62 -15.45 2.40
C GLU A 139 8.25 -14.85 2.76
N SER A 140 8.22 -13.85 3.66
CA SER A 140 6.98 -13.14 4.01
C SER A 140 6.47 -12.29 2.85
N ASP A 141 7.36 -11.55 2.19
CA ASP A 141 6.96 -10.74 1.02
C ASP A 141 6.49 -11.65 -0.13
N LEU A 142 7.17 -12.76 -0.36
CA LEU A 142 6.77 -13.74 -1.38
C LEU A 142 5.43 -14.40 -1.04
N GLU A 143 5.19 -14.73 0.24
CA GLU A 143 3.91 -15.28 0.71
C GLU A 143 2.77 -14.31 0.43
N ILE A 144 2.95 -13.02 0.78
CA ILE A 144 1.95 -11.98 0.54
C ILE A 144 1.71 -11.77 -0.96
N LEU A 145 2.76 -11.70 -1.78
CA LEU A 145 2.62 -11.58 -3.23
C LEU A 145 1.81 -12.73 -3.84
N ARG A 146 2.08 -13.96 -3.42
CA ARG A 146 1.32 -15.13 -3.85
C ARG A 146 -0.14 -15.06 -3.40
N LEU A 147 -0.38 -14.60 -2.16
CA LEU A 147 -1.72 -14.47 -1.63
C LEU A 147 -2.53 -13.39 -2.38
N ILE A 148 -1.91 -12.26 -2.77
CA ILE A 148 -2.54 -11.26 -3.64
C ILE A 148 -3.02 -11.91 -4.94
N LEU A 149 -2.14 -12.62 -5.63
CA LEU A 149 -2.47 -13.23 -6.92
C LEU A 149 -3.59 -14.27 -6.80
N LEU A 150 -3.56 -15.08 -5.75
CA LEU A 150 -4.63 -16.03 -5.48
C LEU A 150 -5.95 -15.34 -5.14
N THR A 151 -5.90 -14.25 -4.39
CA THR A 151 -7.08 -13.44 -4.07
C THR A 151 -7.72 -12.87 -5.34
N LEU A 152 -6.91 -12.27 -6.21
CA LEU A 152 -7.39 -11.75 -7.50
C LEU A 152 -7.99 -12.85 -8.37
N ARG A 153 -7.36 -14.02 -8.46
CA ARG A 153 -7.90 -15.18 -9.18
C ARG A 153 -9.23 -15.66 -8.59
N THR A 154 -9.34 -15.73 -7.26
CA THR A 154 -10.59 -16.10 -6.57
C THR A 154 -11.69 -15.08 -6.83
N ALA A 155 -11.34 -13.79 -6.95
CA ALA A 155 -12.26 -12.73 -7.35
C ALA A 155 -12.60 -12.72 -8.86
N GLY A 156 -12.11 -13.69 -9.63
CA GLY A 156 -12.38 -13.79 -11.08
C GLY A 156 -11.47 -12.90 -11.95
N ILE A 157 -10.44 -12.29 -11.38
CA ILE A 157 -9.47 -11.46 -12.08
C ILE A 157 -8.31 -12.35 -12.55
N GLY A 158 -8.33 -12.71 -13.85
CA GLY A 158 -7.37 -13.68 -14.40
C GLY A 158 -6.03 -13.09 -14.83
N THR A 159 -6.00 -11.80 -15.16
CA THR A 159 -4.79 -11.14 -15.68
C THR A 159 -4.46 -9.90 -14.86
N CYS A 160 -3.28 -9.89 -14.28
CA CYS A 160 -2.71 -8.73 -13.60
C CYS A 160 -1.20 -8.70 -13.82
N TYR A 161 -0.59 -7.55 -13.58
CA TYR A 161 0.84 -7.40 -13.47
C TYR A 161 1.20 -6.78 -12.11
N LEU A 162 2.39 -7.09 -11.64
CA LEU A 162 2.88 -6.60 -10.36
C LEU A 162 3.93 -5.51 -10.60
N ASP A 163 3.76 -4.37 -9.93
CA ASP A 163 4.82 -3.39 -9.77
C ASP A 163 5.58 -3.68 -8.48
N LEU A 164 6.90 -3.74 -8.58
CA LEU A 164 7.80 -3.90 -7.44
C LEU A 164 8.68 -2.67 -7.29
N GLY A 165 8.80 -2.19 -6.08
CA GLY A 165 9.70 -1.10 -5.70
C GLY A 165 10.32 -1.34 -4.32
N HIS A 166 11.22 -0.45 -3.90
CA HIS A 166 11.82 -0.52 -2.58
C HIS A 166 12.16 0.87 -2.07
N VAL A 167 11.49 1.31 -1.01
CA VAL A 167 11.68 2.66 -0.44
C VAL A 167 13.11 2.92 0.03
N GLY A 168 13.87 1.88 0.33
CA GLY A 168 15.27 1.96 0.74
C GLY A 168 16.18 2.57 -0.35
N ILE A 169 15.81 2.51 -1.62
CA ILE A 169 16.58 3.06 -2.73
C ILE A 169 16.59 4.58 -2.62
N PHE A 170 15.42 5.22 -2.64
CA PHE A 170 15.32 6.67 -2.48
C PHE A 170 15.85 7.14 -1.12
N ARG A 171 15.48 6.44 -0.04
CA ARG A 171 15.96 6.78 1.31
C ARG A 171 17.48 6.71 1.44
N GLY A 172 18.12 5.74 0.78
CA GLY A 172 19.57 5.62 0.73
C GLY A 172 20.21 6.80 0.01
N LEU A 173 19.69 7.17 -1.17
CA LEU A 173 20.17 8.33 -1.93
C LEU A 173 19.91 9.65 -1.22
N ALA A 174 18.74 9.83 -0.60
CA ALA A 174 18.41 11.02 0.19
C ALA A 174 19.38 11.21 1.36
N ARG A 175 19.70 10.11 2.06
CA ARG A 175 20.70 10.12 3.13
C ARG A 175 22.10 10.44 2.61
N GLN A 176 22.52 9.84 1.50
CA GLN A 176 23.81 10.10 0.86
C GLN A 176 23.92 11.56 0.41
N ALA A 177 22.80 12.14 -0.05
CA ALA A 177 22.69 13.55 -0.43
C ALA A 177 22.62 14.52 0.79
N GLY A 178 22.49 14.01 2.01
CA GLY A 178 22.33 14.82 3.21
C GLY A 178 21.05 15.64 3.23
N LEU A 179 19.96 15.12 2.62
CA LEU A 179 18.68 15.84 2.58
C LEU A 179 18.08 15.98 3.98
N ASP A 180 17.64 17.18 4.31
CA ASP A 180 16.80 17.42 5.48
C ASP A 180 15.35 16.98 5.18
N GLY A 181 14.54 16.77 6.21
CA GLY A 181 13.19 16.25 6.06
C GLY A 181 12.27 17.08 5.15
N ARG A 182 12.50 18.39 4.99
CA ARG A 182 11.72 19.25 4.08
C ARG A 182 12.11 19.01 2.63
N ARG A 183 13.41 18.97 2.34
CA ARG A 183 13.94 18.75 0.99
C ARG A 183 13.67 17.31 0.53
N GLU A 184 13.85 16.36 1.43
CA GLU A 184 13.51 14.96 1.19
C GLU A 184 12.03 14.81 0.82
N HIS A 185 11.13 15.49 1.53
CA HIS A 185 9.70 15.47 1.24
C HIS A 185 9.35 16.11 -0.10
N ALA A 186 9.90 17.27 -0.42
CA ALA A 186 9.65 17.92 -1.70
C ALA A 186 10.12 17.06 -2.87
N LEU A 187 11.32 16.48 -2.77
CA LEU A 187 11.84 15.57 -3.80
C LEU A 187 11.04 14.28 -3.92
N PHE A 188 10.59 13.74 -2.78
CA PHE A 188 9.66 12.61 -2.75
C PHE A 188 8.37 12.91 -3.52
N ASP A 189 7.72 14.04 -3.28
CA ASP A 189 6.48 14.44 -3.96
C ASP A 189 6.69 14.61 -5.48
N ALA A 190 7.82 15.19 -5.89
CA ALA A 190 8.16 15.34 -7.29
C ALA A 190 8.43 13.98 -7.98
N LEU A 191 9.12 13.06 -7.31
CA LEU A 191 9.37 11.70 -7.80
C LEU A 191 8.09 10.90 -7.96
N GLN A 192 7.17 10.95 -6.99
CA GLN A 192 5.87 10.28 -7.10
C GLN A 192 5.05 10.74 -8.31
N ARG A 193 5.13 12.02 -8.64
CA ARG A 193 4.48 12.59 -9.82
C ARG A 193 5.28 12.43 -11.10
N LYS A 194 6.50 11.86 -11.01
CA LYS A 194 7.47 11.76 -12.11
C LYS A 194 7.69 13.11 -12.81
N ALA A 195 7.69 14.19 -12.03
CA ALA A 195 7.84 15.57 -12.50
C ALA A 195 9.32 15.89 -12.73
N VAL A 196 9.92 15.33 -13.79
CA VAL A 196 11.37 15.42 -14.08
C VAL A 196 11.89 16.86 -14.03
N PRO A 197 11.25 17.88 -14.65
CA PRO A 197 11.75 19.26 -14.56
C PRO A 197 11.83 19.79 -13.12
N GLU A 198 10.85 19.45 -12.28
CA GLU A 198 10.83 19.85 -10.87
C GLU A 198 11.91 19.11 -10.06
N ILE A 199 12.14 17.83 -10.35
CA ILE A 199 13.22 17.04 -9.75
C ILE A 199 14.58 17.67 -10.08
N GLU A 200 14.81 18.04 -11.35
CA GLU A 200 16.04 18.69 -11.82
C GLU A 200 16.27 20.02 -11.11
N GLU A 201 15.25 20.85 -11.00
CA GLU A 201 15.31 22.14 -10.29
C GLU A 201 15.66 21.97 -8.82
N GLN A 202 14.97 21.05 -8.13
CA GLN A 202 15.19 20.77 -6.72
C GLN A 202 16.61 20.24 -6.47
N VAL A 203 17.06 19.29 -7.28
CA VAL A 203 18.39 18.68 -7.14
C VAL A 203 19.50 19.66 -7.47
N ALA A 204 19.35 20.52 -8.48
CA ALA A 204 20.30 21.57 -8.82
C ALA A 204 20.54 22.55 -7.64
N GLY A 205 19.50 22.85 -6.87
CA GLY A 205 19.56 23.69 -5.68
C GLY A 205 20.28 23.08 -4.47
N LEU A 206 20.66 21.80 -4.53
CA LEU A 206 21.28 21.09 -3.40
C LEU A 206 22.82 21.20 -3.35
N GLY A 207 23.47 21.61 -4.45
CA GLY A 207 24.94 21.71 -4.52
C GLY A 207 25.65 20.36 -4.43
N LEU A 208 25.01 19.28 -4.89
CA LEU A 208 25.55 17.93 -4.91
C LEU A 208 26.58 17.75 -6.03
N ASP A 209 27.41 16.74 -5.95
CA ASP A 209 28.25 16.35 -7.07
C ASP A 209 27.40 15.82 -8.25
N ALA A 210 27.98 15.88 -9.46
CA ALA A 210 27.27 15.51 -10.69
C ALA A 210 26.78 14.06 -10.70
N ARG A 211 27.46 13.17 -10.01
CA ARG A 211 27.11 11.74 -9.95
C ARG A 211 25.85 11.52 -9.10
N LEU A 212 25.80 12.10 -7.92
CA LEU A 212 24.67 11.97 -7.01
C LEU A 212 23.42 12.70 -7.57
N THR A 213 23.65 13.88 -8.18
CA THR A 213 22.63 14.59 -8.95
C THR A 213 22.03 13.70 -10.03
N GLY A 214 22.86 13.07 -10.85
CA GLY A 214 22.39 12.16 -11.92
C GLY A 214 21.62 10.95 -11.39
N MET A 215 22.06 10.36 -10.27
CA MET A 215 21.34 9.24 -9.66
C MET A 215 19.94 9.61 -9.16
N LEU A 216 19.78 10.78 -8.52
CA LEU A 216 18.47 11.23 -8.01
C LEU A 216 17.50 11.55 -9.15
N ILE A 217 17.97 12.21 -10.21
CA ILE A 217 17.13 12.52 -11.38
C ILE A 217 16.70 11.22 -12.10
N ALA A 218 17.63 10.30 -12.29
CA ALA A 218 17.37 9.07 -13.02
C ALA A 218 16.33 8.17 -12.35
N LEU A 219 16.09 8.29 -11.04
CA LEU A 219 15.06 7.49 -10.34
C LEU A 219 13.70 7.61 -11.00
N ALA A 220 13.32 8.79 -11.48
CA ALA A 220 12.02 9.00 -12.13
C ALA A 220 11.83 8.17 -13.42
N GLU A 221 12.93 7.80 -14.05
CA GLU A 221 12.96 7.05 -15.32
C GLU A 221 13.29 5.56 -15.13
N LEU A 222 13.69 5.16 -13.92
CA LEU A 222 13.98 3.76 -13.59
C LEU A 222 12.68 3.00 -13.29
N ASN A 223 11.88 2.81 -14.36
CA ASN A 223 10.66 2.00 -14.34
C ASN A 223 10.61 1.13 -15.61
N GLY A 224 9.83 0.06 -15.57
CA GLY A 224 9.74 -0.95 -16.64
C GLY A 224 10.41 -2.27 -16.27
N ASP A 225 10.34 -3.23 -17.19
CA ASP A 225 10.81 -4.61 -16.96
C ASP A 225 12.33 -4.68 -16.80
N ASP A 226 13.06 -3.77 -17.45
CA ASP A 226 14.53 -3.67 -17.44
C ASP A 226 15.09 -2.72 -16.37
N ALA A 227 14.22 -2.12 -15.55
CA ALA A 227 14.61 -1.06 -14.62
C ALA A 227 15.68 -1.51 -13.60
N LEU A 228 15.66 -2.75 -13.14
CA LEU A 228 16.69 -3.27 -12.22
C LEU A 228 18.06 -3.41 -12.89
N GLU A 229 18.10 -3.77 -14.17
CA GLU A 229 19.38 -3.86 -14.91
C GLU A 229 19.95 -2.46 -15.12
N ARG A 230 19.13 -1.51 -15.58
CA ARG A 230 19.53 -0.10 -15.75
C ARG A 230 19.98 0.51 -14.44
N ALA A 231 19.25 0.25 -13.34
CA ALA A 231 19.58 0.74 -12.01
C ALA A 231 20.98 0.28 -11.53
N THR A 232 21.39 -0.93 -11.86
CA THR A 232 22.73 -1.45 -11.50
C THR A 232 23.84 -0.57 -12.07
N GLN A 233 23.65 -0.04 -13.26
CA GLN A 233 24.63 0.83 -13.92
C GLN A 233 24.52 2.28 -13.42
N VAL A 234 23.30 2.81 -13.39
CA VAL A 234 23.01 4.20 -13.02
C VAL A 234 23.37 4.47 -11.56
N LEU A 235 22.97 3.56 -10.66
CA LEU A 235 23.16 3.70 -9.21
C LEU A 235 24.47 3.07 -8.70
N ARG A 236 25.42 2.75 -9.59
CA ARG A 236 26.73 2.16 -9.22
C ARG A 236 27.49 2.96 -8.16
N GLY A 237 27.22 4.26 -8.07
CA GLY A 237 27.87 5.13 -7.11
C GLY A 237 27.09 5.37 -5.82
N ALA A 238 26.00 4.69 -5.65
CA ALA A 238 25.24 4.77 -4.43
C ALA A 238 25.91 4.02 -3.26
N ASP A 239 25.53 4.38 -2.05
CA ASP A 239 26.00 3.72 -0.83
C ASP A 239 25.40 2.31 -0.68
N ALA A 240 26.05 1.49 0.15
CA ALA A 240 25.67 0.10 0.38
C ALA A 240 24.17 -0.15 0.64
N PRO A 241 23.41 0.69 1.40
CA PRO A 241 21.99 0.47 1.59
C PRO A 241 21.16 0.47 0.30
N VAL A 242 21.56 1.26 -0.70
CA VAL A 242 20.88 1.28 -2.02
C VAL A 242 21.12 -0.03 -2.76
N HIS A 243 22.36 -0.51 -2.75
CA HIS A 243 22.69 -1.80 -3.37
C HIS A 243 21.99 -2.97 -2.68
N GLN A 244 21.89 -2.96 -1.35
CA GLN A 244 21.13 -3.96 -0.60
C GLN A 244 19.66 -3.98 -0.99
N ALA A 245 19.05 -2.81 -1.20
CA ALA A 245 17.66 -2.70 -1.64
C ALA A 245 17.47 -3.24 -3.08
N LEU A 246 18.40 -2.94 -4.00
CA LEU A 246 18.37 -3.48 -5.36
C LEU A 246 18.55 -5.01 -5.37
N ASP A 247 19.48 -5.53 -4.57
CA ASP A 247 19.70 -6.98 -4.45
C ASP A 247 18.50 -7.69 -3.83
N TYR A 248 17.83 -7.05 -2.87
CA TYR A 248 16.60 -7.56 -2.30
C TYR A 248 15.49 -7.69 -3.35
N LEU A 249 15.24 -6.64 -4.15
CA LEU A 249 14.26 -6.68 -5.23
C LEU A 249 14.58 -7.77 -6.26
N ARG A 250 15.84 -7.94 -6.60
CA ARG A 250 16.28 -8.96 -7.56
C ARG A 250 15.96 -10.37 -7.04
N ARG A 251 16.34 -10.65 -5.80
CA ARG A 251 16.05 -11.92 -5.13
C ARG A 251 14.54 -12.18 -5.01
N LEU A 252 13.75 -11.14 -4.73
CA LEU A 252 12.30 -11.26 -4.63
C LEU A 252 11.67 -11.58 -6.00
N ALA A 253 12.14 -10.92 -7.05
CA ALA A 253 11.68 -11.15 -8.42
C ALA A 253 12.08 -12.55 -8.91
N ASP A 254 13.31 -12.99 -8.65
CA ASP A 254 13.79 -14.34 -9.01
C ASP A 254 12.95 -15.42 -8.32
N ALA A 255 12.69 -15.25 -7.02
CA ALA A 255 11.85 -16.18 -6.26
C ALA A 255 10.40 -16.16 -6.75
N LEU A 256 9.86 -14.98 -7.10
CA LEU A 256 8.51 -14.89 -7.66
C LEU A 256 8.42 -15.59 -9.03
N HIS A 257 9.40 -15.38 -9.89
CA HIS A 257 9.45 -15.99 -11.20
C HIS A 257 9.56 -17.55 -11.13
N GLU A 258 10.30 -18.07 -10.17
CA GLU A 258 10.40 -19.51 -9.93
C GLU A 258 9.05 -20.14 -9.59
N PHE A 259 8.24 -19.47 -8.77
CA PHE A 259 6.94 -20.00 -8.33
C PHE A 259 5.77 -19.64 -9.23
N LEU A 260 5.83 -18.52 -9.95
CA LEU A 260 4.74 -17.95 -10.75
C LEU A 260 5.29 -17.35 -12.05
N PRO A 261 5.85 -18.16 -12.95
CA PRO A 261 6.51 -17.69 -14.18
C PRO A 261 5.57 -16.96 -15.14
N GLU A 262 4.26 -17.15 -15.00
CA GLU A 262 3.24 -16.51 -15.83
C GLU A 262 2.92 -15.07 -15.42
N VAL A 263 3.42 -14.61 -14.27
CA VAL A 263 3.14 -13.26 -13.75
C VAL A 263 4.14 -12.25 -14.32
N SER A 264 3.63 -11.24 -14.98
CA SER A 264 4.46 -10.13 -15.44
C SER A 264 4.83 -9.24 -14.25
N VAL A 265 6.13 -9.02 -14.09
CA VAL A 265 6.68 -8.14 -13.05
C VAL A 265 7.24 -6.89 -13.73
N HIS A 266 6.76 -5.76 -13.28
CA HIS A 266 7.25 -4.43 -13.59
C HIS A 266 8.01 -3.88 -12.40
N TYR A 267 8.97 -3.03 -12.62
CA TYR A 267 9.68 -2.34 -11.54
C TYR A 267 9.41 -0.85 -11.63
N ASP A 268 9.20 -0.21 -10.49
CA ASP A 268 9.19 1.25 -10.37
C ASP A 268 10.03 1.65 -9.15
N LEU A 269 11.26 2.12 -9.41
CA LEU A 269 12.19 2.48 -8.33
C LEU A 269 11.87 3.84 -7.70
N ALA A 270 10.92 4.57 -8.29
CA ALA A 270 10.28 5.74 -7.72
C ALA A 270 8.87 5.45 -7.15
N GLU A 271 8.47 4.18 -7.03
CA GLU A 271 7.25 3.83 -6.30
C GLU A 271 7.49 4.03 -4.81
N LEU A 272 6.97 5.11 -4.29
CA LEU A 272 7.24 5.58 -2.93
C LEU A 272 5.97 5.74 -2.09
N ARG A 273 4.83 5.18 -2.52
CA ARG A 273 3.58 5.24 -1.75
C ARG A 273 3.81 4.73 -0.33
N GLY A 274 3.46 5.54 0.65
CA GLY A 274 3.70 5.23 2.06
C GLY A 274 5.15 5.37 2.53
N TYR A 275 6.01 6.07 1.80
CA TYR A 275 7.43 6.29 2.12
C TYR A 275 7.70 6.67 3.58
N ARG A 276 6.83 7.48 4.19
CA ARG A 276 7.01 7.97 5.57
C ARG A 276 7.01 6.86 6.60
N TYR A 277 6.34 5.75 6.32
CA TYR A 277 6.16 4.63 7.25
C TYR A 277 6.62 3.28 6.70
N LYS A 278 6.83 3.13 5.38
CA LYS A 278 7.41 1.92 4.77
C LYS A 278 8.93 1.90 4.90
N THR A 279 9.52 0.72 5.02
CA THR A 279 10.97 0.55 5.18
C THR A 279 11.62 -0.40 4.18
N GLY A 280 10.83 -1.26 3.55
CA GLY A 280 11.29 -2.36 2.70
C GLY A 280 10.72 -2.30 1.28
N ALA A 281 10.48 -3.48 0.73
CA ALA A 281 9.83 -3.65 -0.55
C ALA A 281 8.40 -3.09 -0.53
N VAL A 282 7.99 -2.55 -1.66
CA VAL A 282 6.62 -2.10 -1.93
C VAL A 282 6.17 -2.76 -3.21
N PHE A 283 4.90 -3.14 -3.26
CA PHE A 283 4.34 -3.76 -4.44
C PHE A 283 2.88 -3.37 -4.62
N ALA A 284 2.46 -3.41 -5.88
CA ALA A 284 1.09 -3.15 -6.26
C ALA A 284 0.69 -4.10 -7.39
N ALA A 285 -0.56 -4.55 -7.38
CA ALA A 285 -1.13 -5.31 -8.49
C ALA A 285 -2.04 -4.40 -9.33
N PHE A 286 -1.85 -4.46 -10.63
CA PHE A 286 -2.63 -3.70 -11.61
C PHE A 286 -3.38 -4.64 -12.53
N VAL A 287 -4.60 -4.26 -12.88
CA VAL A 287 -5.44 -4.97 -13.85
C VAL A 287 -5.51 -4.16 -15.14
N PRO A 288 -5.21 -4.75 -16.30
CA PRO A 288 -5.30 -4.06 -17.57
C PRO A 288 -6.68 -3.41 -17.77
N GLY A 289 -6.67 -2.14 -18.17
CA GLY A 289 -7.89 -1.37 -18.45
C GLY A 289 -8.54 -0.70 -17.22
N TRP A 290 -8.09 -0.98 -16.00
CA TRP A 290 -8.63 -0.36 -14.79
C TRP A 290 -7.84 0.87 -14.32
N GLY A 291 -6.61 1.04 -14.79
CA GLY A 291 -5.81 2.26 -14.62
C GLY A 291 -5.25 2.52 -13.23
N LEU A 292 -5.71 1.82 -12.20
CA LEU A 292 -5.25 1.95 -10.81
C LEU A 292 -4.89 0.59 -10.22
N ALA A 293 -4.04 0.61 -9.20
CA ALA A 293 -3.70 -0.60 -8.47
C ALA A 293 -4.93 -1.15 -7.74
N VAL A 294 -5.20 -2.43 -7.93
CA VAL A 294 -6.29 -3.15 -7.25
C VAL A 294 -5.84 -3.79 -5.93
N SER A 295 -4.52 -3.90 -5.75
CA SER A 295 -3.91 -4.37 -4.51
C SER A 295 -2.54 -3.71 -4.33
N TYR A 296 -2.17 -3.36 -3.10
CA TYR A 296 -0.89 -2.73 -2.81
C TYR A 296 -0.46 -2.95 -1.35
N THR A 297 0.83 -2.77 -1.07
CA THR A 297 1.35 -2.78 0.31
C THR A 297 1.18 -1.42 0.96
N HIS A 298 0.69 -1.44 2.20
CA HIS A 298 0.83 -0.34 3.16
C HIS A 298 1.81 -0.77 4.24
N LEU A 299 2.86 -0.01 4.48
CA LEU A 299 3.93 -0.34 5.43
C LEU A 299 4.81 -1.50 4.93
N THR A 300 5.83 -1.85 5.68
CA THR A 300 6.49 -3.18 5.63
C THR A 300 5.55 -4.29 6.14
N LEU A 301 4.32 -4.00 6.19
CA LEU A 301 3.18 -4.76 6.67
C LEU A 301 2.13 -4.53 5.61
N PRO A 302 1.11 -4.98 5.61
CA PRO A 302 0.08 -5.70 4.97
C PRO A 302 -0.19 -5.34 3.51
N THR A 303 -0.75 -6.31 2.87
CA THR A 303 -1.42 -6.16 1.59
C THR A 303 -2.89 -5.88 1.83
N THR A 304 -3.37 -4.80 1.27
CA THR A 304 -4.79 -4.45 1.27
C THR A 304 -5.35 -4.58 -0.13
N ILE A 305 -6.45 -5.29 -0.27
CA ILE A 305 -7.22 -5.39 -1.51
C ILE A 305 -8.51 -4.62 -1.30
N LEU A 306 -8.77 -3.64 -2.15
CA LEU A 306 -10.04 -2.96 -2.25
C LEU A 306 -10.84 -3.63 -3.37
N VAL A 307 -11.96 -4.25 -3.05
CA VAL A 307 -12.89 -4.87 -4.00
C VAL A 307 -14.14 -4.03 -4.13
#